data_93ce5dacaa3efe37a9ecb157197222b6
#
_entry.id   93ce5dacaa3efe37a9ecb157197222b6
#
_cell.length_a   1.000
_cell.length_b   1.000
_cell.length_c   1.000
_cell.angle_alpha   90.00
_cell.angle_beta   90.00
_cell.angle_gamma   90.00
#
_symmetry.space_group_name_H-M   'P 1'
#
loop_
_entity.id
_entity.type
_entity.pdbx_description
1 polymer ?
#
loop_
_entity_poly.entity_id
_entity_poly.type
_entity_poly.pdbx_seq_one_letter_code
_entity_poly.pdbx_strand_id
1 'polypeptide(L)'
;MTASLVIAPQWIGDAVMTEPLLRRLAARGERLTVAALPWVAPVFRAMPQVERILDVPFAHGGLQFKARRQVARELQGQFDTAYILPNSLKSALVPWWAGIPRRVGYLGEARVGVLTHRLKNPPKGKRPPMVALYSALSGEAGIEADRPQLHWPQAAREAVLAAQGLQAQGYVVFAPGAEYGPAKRWPTRHFAALATQLDLPVLLLGSAKEAPLCEEIAAGAPGASVLNLAGQTSLADALGLIAVARAVVSNDSGLMHVAAGFGVPQVAVFGSSSPEHTPPLNDRAQVLWLKNDPAYQPPLDCAPCFE
;
A
#
# COMPACT_ATOMS: atom_id res chain seq x y z
N MET A 1 -18.61 -23.39 -0.05
CA MET A 1 -17.79 -22.18 0.12
C MET A 1 -17.00 -21.97 -1.17
N THR A 2 -17.03 -20.79 -1.74
CA THR A 2 -16.32 -20.45 -2.99
C THR A 2 -14.82 -20.27 -2.70
N ALA A 3 -13.96 -20.97 -3.43
CA ALA A 3 -12.52 -20.76 -3.33
C ALA A 3 -12.10 -19.67 -4.31
N SER A 4 -11.51 -18.59 -3.80
CA SER A 4 -11.18 -17.39 -4.59
C SER A 4 -9.68 -17.08 -4.57
N LEU A 5 -9.13 -16.87 -5.76
CA LEU A 5 -7.77 -16.42 -5.98
C LEU A 5 -7.75 -14.90 -6.21
N VAL A 6 -6.94 -14.18 -5.46
CA VAL A 6 -6.72 -12.75 -5.67
C VAL A 6 -5.31 -12.54 -6.24
N ILE A 7 -5.23 -11.96 -7.43
CA ILE A 7 -3.95 -11.51 -7.99
C ILE A 7 -3.67 -10.13 -7.44
N ALA A 8 -2.68 -10.03 -6.56
CA ALA A 8 -2.34 -8.83 -5.82
C ALA A 8 -1.72 -7.72 -6.69
N PRO A 9 -1.91 -6.44 -6.33
CA PRO A 9 -1.10 -5.35 -6.85
C PRO A 9 0.34 -5.45 -6.32
N GLN A 10 1.24 -4.71 -6.97
CA GLN A 10 2.68 -4.77 -6.67
C GLN A 10 3.15 -3.71 -5.66
N TRP A 11 2.35 -2.69 -5.44
CA TRP A 11 2.69 -1.56 -4.58
C TRP A 11 2.08 -1.72 -3.20
N ILE A 12 2.82 -1.33 -2.17
CA ILE A 12 2.40 -1.44 -0.76
C ILE A 12 1.09 -0.69 -0.51
N GLY A 13 0.99 0.55 -1.00
CA GLY A 13 -0.22 1.36 -0.85
C GLY A 13 -1.44 0.74 -1.51
N ASP A 14 -1.27 0.27 -2.76
CA ASP A 14 -2.33 -0.45 -3.47
C ASP A 14 -2.75 -1.71 -2.72
N ALA A 15 -1.79 -2.49 -2.21
CA ALA A 15 -2.08 -3.69 -1.42
C ALA A 15 -2.94 -3.37 -0.18
N VAL A 16 -2.60 -2.31 0.58
CA VAL A 16 -3.42 -1.87 1.71
C VAL A 16 -4.84 -1.49 1.27
N MET A 17 -4.96 -0.73 0.17
CA MET A 17 -6.25 -0.29 -0.35
C MET A 17 -7.14 -1.42 -0.89
N THR A 18 -6.61 -2.65 -1.03
CA THR A 18 -7.42 -3.82 -1.39
C THR A 18 -8.14 -4.46 -0.20
N GLU A 19 -7.76 -4.13 1.03
CA GLU A 19 -8.32 -4.78 2.24
C GLU A 19 -9.86 -4.73 2.29
N PRO A 20 -10.54 -3.62 2.00
CA PRO A 20 -12.00 -3.58 2.04
C PRO A 20 -12.66 -4.54 1.04
N LEU A 21 -12.08 -4.72 -0.16
CA LEU A 21 -12.54 -5.74 -1.09
C LEU A 21 -12.45 -7.14 -0.46
N LEU A 22 -11.27 -7.49 0.09
CA LEU A 22 -11.04 -8.82 0.67
C LEU A 22 -11.98 -9.08 1.84
N ARG A 23 -12.22 -8.10 2.69
CA ARG A 23 -13.17 -8.18 3.80
C ARG A 23 -14.60 -8.44 3.31
N ARG A 24 -15.05 -7.78 2.25
CA ARG A 24 -16.36 -7.99 1.62
C ARG A 24 -16.49 -9.40 1.04
N LEU A 25 -15.47 -9.89 0.35
CA LEU A 25 -15.48 -11.24 -0.21
C LEU A 25 -15.53 -12.31 0.90
N ALA A 26 -14.73 -12.16 1.94
CA ALA A 26 -14.75 -13.05 3.10
C ALA A 26 -16.10 -13.03 3.83
N ALA A 27 -16.73 -11.86 3.98
CA ALA A 27 -18.07 -11.74 4.57
C ALA A 27 -19.17 -12.49 3.79
N ARG A 28 -18.92 -12.76 2.50
CA ARG A 28 -19.80 -13.61 1.66
C ARG A 28 -19.48 -15.10 1.77
N GLY A 29 -18.55 -15.49 2.62
CA GLY A 29 -18.10 -16.87 2.78
C GLY A 29 -17.11 -17.33 1.70
N GLU A 30 -16.42 -16.41 1.00
CA GLU A 30 -15.34 -16.75 0.08
C GLU A 30 -14.04 -17.03 0.86
N ARG A 31 -13.37 -18.14 0.54
CA ARG A 31 -12.07 -18.50 1.08
C ARG A 31 -10.99 -17.85 0.21
N LEU A 32 -10.19 -16.96 0.78
CA LEU A 32 -9.30 -16.10 0.02
C LEU A 32 -7.86 -16.61 0.04
N THR A 33 -7.33 -16.89 -1.15
CA THR A 33 -5.90 -17.07 -1.40
C THR A 33 -5.37 -15.88 -2.19
N VAL A 34 -4.32 -15.22 -1.70
CA VAL A 34 -3.71 -14.07 -2.38
C VAL A 34 -2.41 -14.48 -3.02
N ALA A 35 -2.29 -14.33 -4.34
CA ALA A 35 -1.04 -14.48 -5.07
C ALA A 35 -0.32 -13.12 -5.10
N ALA A 36 0.72 -12.99 -4.30
CA ALA A 36 1.47 -11.75 -4.11
C ALA A 36 2.96 -11.92 -4.39
N LEU A 37 3.61 -10.83 -4.73
CA LEU A 37 5.06 -10.78 -4.82
C LEU A 37 5.66 -10.80 -3.39
N PRO A 38 6.82 -11.45 -3.17
CA PRO A 38 7.37 -11.61 -1.82
C PRO A 38 7.54 -10.33 -1.02
N TRP A 39 7.90 -9.23 -1.68
CA TRP A 39 8.11 -7.94 -0.98
C TRP A 39 6.83 -7.25 -0.53
N VAL A 40 5.65 -7.56 -1.11
CA VAL A 40 4.35 -7.00 -0.71
C VAL A 40 3.53 -7.98 0.13
N ALA A 41 3.88 -9.25 0.14
CA ALA A 41 3.19 -10.31 0.89
C ALA A 41 2.96 -10.00 2.37
N PRO A 42 3.88 -9.32 3.11
CA PRO A 42 3.65 -8.95 4.50
C PRO A 42 2.39 -8.10 4.72
N VAL A 43 2.00 -7.25 3.76
CA VAL A 43 0.77 -6.45 3.86
C VAL A 43 -0.46 -7.35 3.94
N PHE A 44 -0.50 -8.41 3.14
CA PHE A 44 -1.62 -9.37 3.13
C PHE A 44 -1.63 -10.26 4.38
N ARG A 45 -0.47 -10.50 5.02
CA ARG A 45 -0.41 -11.17 6.34
C ARG A 45 -1.04 -10.33 7.46
N ALA A 46 -1.14 -9.02 7.25
CA ALA A 46 -1.85 -8.12 8.17
C ALA A 46 -3.36 -8.10 7.97
N MET A 47 -3.91 -8.93 7.07
CA MET A 47 -5.34 -9.01 6.74
C MET A 47 -5.91 -10.35 7.21
N PRO A 48 -6.64 -10.40 8.35
CA PRO A 48 -7.12 -11.65 8.94
C PRO A 48 -8.03 -12.50 8.04
N GLN A 49 -8.68 -11.87 7.07
CA GLN A 49 -9.55 -12.53 6.09
C GLN A 49 -8.78 -13.31 5.00
N VAL A 50 -7.47 -13.16 4.91
CA VAL A 50 -6.63 -13.90 3.97
C VAL A 50 -6.20 -15.22 4.59
N GLU A 51 -6.71 -16.33 4.06
CA GLU A 51 -6.38 -17.65 4.58
C GLU A 51 -5.00 -18.15 4.13
N ARG A 52 -4.64 -17.84 2.88
CA ARG A 52 -3.38 -18.31 2.29
C ARG A 52 -2.74 -17.25 1.41
N ILE A 53 -1.43 -17.14 1.50
CA ILE A 53 -0.63 -16.31 0.59
C ILE A 53 0.24 -17.23 -0.25
N LEU A 54 0.22 -17.01 -1.56
CA LEU A 54 1.09 -17.65 -2.53
C LEU A 54 2.15 -16.64 -2.95
N ASP A 55 3.38 -16.90 -2.59
CA ASP A 55 4.51 -16.13 -3.08
C ASP A 55 4.74 -16.49 -4.55
N VAL A 56 4.49 -15.53 -5.45
CA VAL A 56 4.68 -15.75 -6.88
C VAL A 56 6.04 -15.20 -7.33
N PRO A 57 6.83 -15.99 -8.07
CA PRO A 57 8.22 -15.65 -8.38
C PRO A 57 8.33 -14.74 -9.61
N PHE A 58 7.51 -13.69 -9.70
CA PHE A 58 7.51 -12.81 -10.86
C PHE A 58 8.37 -11.58 -10.59
N ALA A 59 9.37 -11.32 -11.44
CA ALA A 59 10.12 -10.07 -11.41
C ALA A 59 9.31 -8.93 -12.05
N HIS A 60 9.64 -7.71 -11.68
CA HIS A 60 9.03 -6.52 -12.28
C HIS A 60 9.39 -6.39 -13.76
N GLY A 61 8.45 -5.94 -14.59
CA GLY A 61 8.68 -5.60 -16.01
C GLY A 61 8.45 -6.73 -17.01
N GLY A 62 8.97 -7.93 -16.77
CA GLY A 62 8.94 -9.03 -17.74
C GLY A 62 7.62 -9.79 -17.82
N LEU A 63 7.34 -10.42 -18.98
CA LEU A 63 6.18 -11.31 -19.17
C LEU A 63 6.36 -12.64 -18.41
N GLN A 64 7.59 -13.17 -18.35
CA GLN A 64 7.97 -14.40 -17.64
C GLN A 64 7.00 -15.58 -17.91
N PHE A 65 6.77 -15.85 -19.19
CA PHE A 65 5.77 -16.78 -19.69
C PHE A 65 5.88 -18.19 -19.04
N LYS A 66 7.10 -18.74 -18.98
CA LYS A 66 7.32 -20.08 -18.40
C LYS A 66 6.94 -20.15 -16.92
N ALA A 67 7.40 -19.19 -16.13
CA ALA A 67 7.09 -19.13 -14.70
C ALA A 67 5.58 -18.98 -14.44
N ARG A 68 4.91 -18.08 -15.18
CA ARG A 68 3.44 -17.90 -15.06
C ARG A 68 2.67 -19.14 -15.45
N ARG A 69 3.11 -19.84 -16.50
CA ARG A 69 2.47 -21.10 -16.94
C ARG A 69 2.68 -22.22 -15.93
N GLN A 70 3.83 -22.28 -15.29
CA GLN A 70 4.07 -23.22 -14.20
C GLN A 70 3.15 -22.97 -13.02
N VAL A 71 3.12 -21.74 -12.51
CA VAL A 71 2.18 -21.35 -11.42
C VAL A 71 0.75 -21.66 -11.81
N ALA A 72 0.33 -21.36 -13.04
CA ALA A 72 -1.02 -21.65 -13.49
C ALA A 72 -1.36 -23.16 -13.46
N ARG A 73 -0.41 -24.03 -13.83
CA ARG A 73 -0.61 -25.50 -13.74
C ARG A 73 -0.79 -25.97 -12.29
N GLU A 74 -0.01 -25.41 -11.37
CA GLU A 74 -0.10 -25.73 -9.95
C GLU A 74 -1.45 -25.31 -9.35
N LEU A 75 -2.12 -24.30 -9.94
CA LEU A 75 -3.40 -23.76 -9.45
C LEU A 75 -4.63 -24.36 -10.13
N GLN A 76 -4.45 -25.28 -11.10
CA GLN A 76 -5.58 -25.89 -11.82
C GLN A 76 -6.57 -26.59 -10.88
N GLY A 77 -7.86 -26.31 -11.04
CA GLY A 77 -8.92 -26.94 -10.28
C GLY A 77 -9.03 -26.53 -8.80
N GLN A 78 -8.24 -25.54 -8.34
CA GLN A 78 -8.24 -25.14 -6.93
C GLN A 78 -9.19 -23.96 -6.64
N PHE A 79 -9.62 -23.22 -7.66
CA PHE A 79 -10.39 -21.98 -7.47
C PHE A 79 -11.58 -21.87 -8.40
N ASP A 80 -12.67 -21.33 -7.88
CA ASP A 80 -13.90 -21.03 -8.61
C ASP A 80 -13.86 -19.63 -9.23
N THR A 81 -13.25 -18.69 -8.52
CA THR A 81 -13.18 -17.27 -8.91
C THR A 81 -11.76 -16.73 -8.81
N ALA A 82 -11.40 -15.84 -9.71
CA ALA A 82 -10.18 -15.04 -9.62
C ALA A 82 -10.51 -13.55 -9.71
N TYR A 83 -10.01 -12.77 -8.77
CA TYR A 83 -10.04 -11.31 -8.77
C TYR A 83 -8.68 -10.78 -9.20
N ILE A 84 -8.61 -10.09 -10.34
CA ILE A 84 -7.37 -9.62 -10.95
C ILE A 84 -7.27 -8.11 -10.74
N LEU A 85 -6.52 -7.70 -9.71
CA LEU A 85 -6.44 -6.31 -9.28
C LEU A 85 -5.57 -5.44 -10.19
N PRO A 86 -4.39 -5.90 -10.67
CA PRO A 86 -3.63 -5.13 -11.63
C PRO A 86 -4.30 -5.09 -13.01
N ASN A 87 -4.17 -3.97 -13.72
CA ASN A 87 -4.79 -3.75 -15.04
C ASN A 87 -3.98 -4.29 -16.23
N SER A 88 -2.89 -5.03 -16.01
CA SER A 88 -2.06 -5.58 -17.09
C SER A 88 -2.59 -6.91 -17.64
N LEU A 89 -2.37 -7.17 -18.93
CA LEU A 89 -2.69 -8.46 -19.54
C LEU A 89 -1.97 -9.61 -18.82
N LYS A 90 -0.69 -9.43 -18.51
CA LYS A 90 0.14 -10.44 -17.86
C LYS A 90 -0.39 -10.90 -16.50
N SER A 91 -1.09 -10.05 -15.75
CA SER A 91 -1.70 -10.40 -14.47
C SER A 91 -2.89 -11.35 -14.61
N ALA A 92 -3.59 -11.30 -15.74
CA ALA A 92 -4.74 -12.13 -16.03
C ALA A 92 -4.39 -13.50 -16.64
N LEU A 93 -3.14 -13.69 -17.10
CA LEU A 93 -2.72 -14.94 -17.76
C LEU A 93 -2.71 -16.13 -16.82
N VAL A 94 -2.27 -15.96 -15.56
CA VAL A 94 -2.21 -17.07 -14.61
C VAL A 94 -3.59 -17.65 -14.34
N PRO A 95 -4.62 -16.87 -13.91
CA PRO A 95 -5.95 -17.43 -13.71
C PRO A 95 -6.61 -17.94 -15.00
N TRP A 96 -6.27 -17.37 -16.16
CA TRP A 96 -6.77 -17.87 -17.45
C TRP A 96 -6.20 -19.23 -17.80
N TRP A 97 -4.87 -19.42 -17.69
CA TRP A 97 -4.24 -20.70 -17.95
C TRP A 97 -4.53 -21.77 -16.90
N ALA A 98 -4.84 -21.35 -15.67
CA ALA A 98 -5.30 -22.24 -14.62
C ALA A 98 -6.75 -22.73 -14.85
N GLY A 99 -7.45 -22.20 -15.86
CA GLY A 99 -8.82 -22.59 -16.18
C GLY A 99 -9.86 -22.10 -15.18
N ILE A 100 -9.56 -21.08 -14.35
CA ILE A 100 -10.50 -20.55 -13.36
C ILE A 100 -11.72 -20.01 -14.09
N PRO A 101 -12.95 -20.51 -13.82
CA PRO A 101 -14.13 -20.20 -14.65
C PRO A 101 -14.56 -18.73 -14.55
N ARG A 102 -14.54 -18.14 -13.36
CA ARG A 102 -14.92 -16.74 -13.13
C ARG A 102 -13.67 -15.88 -12.93
N ARG A 103 -13.42 -14.94 -13.83
CA ARG A 103 -12.24 -14.06 -13.80
C ARG A 103 -12.70 -12.60 -13.89
N VAL A 104 -12.62 -11.92 -12.73
CA VAL A 104 -13.14 -10.56 -12.50
C VAL A 104 -11.99 -9.55 -12.57
N GLY A 105 -12.16 -8.46 -13.27
CA GLY A 105 -11.17 -7.39 -13.35
C GLY A 105 -11.60 -6.23 -14.22
N TYR A 106 -10.87 -5.14 -14.15
CA TYR A 106 -11.09 -3.99 -15.04
C TYR A 106 -10.58 -4.24 -16.45
N LEU A 107 -11.22 -3.68 -17.44
CA LEU A 107 -10.75 -3.68 -18.82
C LEU A 107 -9.43 -2.89 -18.93
N GLY A 108 -8.47 -3.44 -19.64
CA GLY A 108 -7.16 -2.84 -19.90
C GLY A 108 -6.32 -3.79 -20.75
N GLU A 109 -5.32 -3.30 -21.45
CA GLU A 109 -4.34 -4.09 -22.21
C GLU A 109 -4.92 -5.31 -22.97
N ALA A 110 -6.00 -5.12 -23.73
CA ALA A 110 -6.63 -6.17 -24.54
C ALA A 110 -7.11 -7.43 -23.79
N ARG A 111 -7.51 -7.35 -22.52
CA ARG A 111 -7.97 -8.49 -21.70
C ARG A 111 -9.40 -8.99 -22.00
N VAL A 112 -10.02 -8.55 -23.11
CA VAL A 112 -11.42 -8.85 -23.44
C VAL A 112 -11.68 -10.37 -23.52
N GLY A 113 -10.77 -11.16 -24.10
CA GLY A 113 -10.90 -12.62 -24.20
C GLY A 113 -10.46 -13.39 -22.95
N VAL A 114 -9.75 -12.73 -22.03
CA VAL A 114 -9.16 -13.37 -20.84
C VAL A 114 -10.05 -13.22 -19.60
N LEU A 115 -10.67 -12.06 -19.41
CA LEU A 115 -11.62 -11.82 -18.34
C LEU A 115 -13.02 -12.29 -18.73
N THR A 116 -13.74 -12.90 -17.77
CA THR A 116 -15.15 -13.30 -17.95
C THR A 116 -16.11 -12.25 -17.37
N HIS A 117 -15.72 -11.56 -16.31
CA HIS A 117 -16.48 -10.47 -15.68
C HIS A 117 -15.64 -9.20 -15.74
N ARG A 118 -16.11 -8.25 -16.52
CA ARG A 118 -15.33 -7.08 -16.95
C ARG A 118 -15.94 -5.79 -16.44
N LEU A 119 -15.22 -5.07 -15.60
CA LEU A 119 -15.58 -3.71 -15.20
C LEU A 119 -14.94 -2.71 -16.16
N LYS A 120 -15.68 -1.64 -16.47
CA LYS A 120 -15.13 -0.53 -17.25
C LYS A 120 -14.29 0.38 -16.36
N ASN A 121 -13.13 0.81 -16.87
CA ASN A 121 -12.36 1.84 -16.18
C ASN A 121 -13.17 3.15 -16.12
N PRO A 122 -13.07 3.92 -15.01
CA PRO A 122 -13.66 5.23 -14.94
C PRO A 122 -13.02 6.17 -15.98
N PRO A 123 -13.72 7.23 -16.42
CA PRO A 123 -13.15 8.25 -17.29
C PRO A 123 -11.89 8.88 -16.70
N LYS A 124 -10.89 9.18 -17.54
CA LYS A 124 -9.58 9.71 -17.11
C LYS A 124 -9.65 10.95 -16.23
N GLY A 125 -10.66 11.81 -16.38
CA GLY A 125 -10.84 13.04 -15.59
C GLY A 125 -11.64 12.88 -14.29
N LYS A 126 -12.18 11.68 -14.00
CA LYS A 126 -13.03 11.42 -12.82
C LYS A 126 -12.61 10.11 -12.17
N ARG A 127 -11.38 10.06 -11.67
CA ARG A 127 -10.87 8.87 -10.95
C ARG A 127 -11.40 8.89 -9.52
N PRO A 128 -12.25 7.93 -9.13
CA PRO A 128 -12.63 7.78 -7.73
C PRO A 128 -11.42 7.35 -6.87
N PRO A 129 -11.53 7.38 -5.54
CA PRO A 129 -10.51 6.81 -4.67
C PRO A 129 -10.17 5.37 -5.08
N MET A 130 -8.89 5.00 -5.02
CA MET A 130 -8.43 3.65 -5.42
C MET A 130 -9.11 2.53 -4.62
N VAL A 131 -9.40 2.77 -3.34
CA VAL A 131 -10.15 1.81 -2.50
C VAL A 131 -11.53 1.50 -3.10
N ALA A 132 -12.23 2.49 -3.63
CA ALA A 132 -13.52 2.30 -4.27
C ALA A 132 -13.39 1.49 -5.59
N LEU A 133 -12.32 1.71 -6.36
CA LEU A 133 -12.05 0.92 -7.56
C LEU A 133 -11.81 -0.56 -7.23
N TYR A 134 -11.02 -0.85 -6.18
CA TYR A 134 -10.82 -2.25 -5.77
C TYR A 134 -12.11 -2.86 -5.23
N SER A 135 -12.79 -2.17 -4.34
CA SER A 135 -14.03 -2.68 -3.73
C SER A 135 -15.14 -2.96 -4.75
N ALA A 136 -15.22 -2.18 -5.83
CA ALA A 136 -16.20 -2.40 -6.90
C ALA A 136 -16.06 -3.77 -7.61
N LEU A 137 -14.89 -4.42 -7.52
CA LEU A 137 -14.71 -5.78 -8.03
C LEU A 137 -15.57 -6.82 -7.29
N SER A 138 -16.05 -6.50 -6.10
CA SER A 138 -17.03 -7.34 -5.39
C SER A 138 -18.39 -7.37 -6.10
N GLY A 139 -18.69 -6.40 -6.97
CA GLY A 139 -19.98 -6.22 -7.63
C GLY A 139 -21.02 -5.49 -6.76
N GLU A 140 -20.63 -4.93 -5.62
CA GLU A 140 -21.50 -4.12 -4.75
C GLU A 140 -21.37 -2.63 -5.10
N ALA A 141 -22.43 -1.87 -4.79
CA ALA A 141 -22.45 -0.42 -4.88
C ALA A 141 -22.22 0.25 -3.51
N GLY A 142 -21.96 1.56 -3.48
CA GLY A 142 -21.93 2.33 -2.23
C GLY A 142 -20.63 2.21 -1.42
N ILE A 143 -19.48 2.13 -2.09
CA ILE A 143 -18.19 1.70 -1.51
C ILE A 143 -17.26 2.89 -1.22
N GLU A 144 -17.72 4.12 -1.34
CA GLU A 144 -16.88 5.32 -1.31
C GLU A 144 -16.19 5.59 0.04
N ALA A 145 -16.70 4.99 1.12
CA ALA A 145 -16.22 5.24 2.49
C ALA A 145 -15.49 4.05 3.13
N ASP A 146 -15.17 3.00 2.37
CA ASP A 146 -14.49 1.83 2.92
C ASP A 146 -13.06 2.19 3.35
N ARG A 147 -12.75 1.91 4.63
CA ARG A 147 -11.42 2.13 5.20
C ARG A 147 -10.69 0.82 5.36
N PRO A 148 -9.44 0.72 4.91
CA PRO A 148 -8.60 -0.44 5.18
C PRO A 148 -8.39 -0.64 6.67
N GLN A 149 -8.38 -1.91 7.10
CA GLN A 149 -8.13 -2.32 8.49
C GLN A 149 -7.04 -3.39 8.50
N LEU A 150 -5.90 -3.05 9.06
CA LEU A 150 -4.78 -3.96 9.20
C LEU A 150 -4.65 -4.42 10.65
N HIS A 151 -4.23 -5.67 10.84
CA HIS A 151 -3.96 -6.26 12.13
C HIS A 151 -2.56 -6.87 12.14
N TRP A 152 -1.78 -6.57 13.17
CA TRP A 152 -0.44 -7.14 13.32
C TRP A 152 -0.34 -7.92 14.62
N PRO A 153 0.18 -9.16 14.61
CA PRO A 153 0.23 -9.99 15.81
C PRO A 153 1.00 -9.30 16.94
N GLN A 154 0.49 -9.39 18.16
CA GLN A 154 1.11 -8.76 19.34
C GLN A 154 2.55 -9.23 19.53
N ALA A 155 2.79 -10.54 19.50
CA ALA A 155 4.13 -11.10 19.64
C ALA A 155 5.14 -10.57 18.60
N ALA A 156 4.70 -10.35 17.35
CA ALA A 156 5.56 -9.78 16.31
C ALA A 156 5.87 -8.29 16.56
N ARG A 157 4.90 -7.52 17.12
CA ARG A 157 5.14 -6.12 17.55
C ARG A 157 6.13 -6.05 18.70
N GLU A 158 5.95 -6.89 19.70
CA GLU A 158 6.84 -6.97 20.87
C GLU A 158 8.26 -7.37 20.46
N ALA A 159 8.40 -8.34 19.56
CA ALA A 159 9.70 -8.79 19.06
C ALA A 159 10.47 -7.67 18.35
N VAL A 160 9.82 -6.91 17.45
CA VAL A 160 10.49 -5.82 16.73
C VAL A 160 10.82 -4.64 17.65
N LEU A 161 9.96 -4.33 18.62
CA LEU A 161 10.24 -3.30 19.63
C LEU A 161 11.45 -3.69 20.47
N ALA A 162 11.49 -4.92 20.99
CA ALA A 162 12.61 -5.43 21.77
C ALA A 162 13.93 -5.41 21.00
N ALA A 163 13.91 -5.82 19.72
CA ALA A 163 15.09 -5.80 18.86
C ALA A 163 15.66 -4.39 18.63
N GLN A 164 14.82 -3.35 18.70
CA GLN A 164 15.22 -1.95 18.53
C GLN A 164 15.37 -1.19 19.87
N GLY A 165 15.14 -1.83 21.01
CA GLY A 165 15.15 -1.18 22.32
C GLY A 165 14.07 -0.11 22.50
N LEU A 166 12.92 -0.28 21.84
CA LEU A 166 11.83 0.70 21.76
C LEU A 166 10.63 0.28 22.62
N GLN A 167 9.80 1.26 22.95
CA GLN A 167 8.51 1.05 23.61
C GLN A 167 7.37 1.49 22.73
N ALA A 168 6.22 0.80 22.80
CA ALA A 168 5.01 1.20 22.10
C ALA A 168 4.61 2.62 22.49
N GLN A 169 4.18 3.43 21.50
CA GLN A 169 3.83 4.86 21.68
C GLN A 169 4.99 5.75 22.14
N GLY A 170 6.21 5.24 22.23
CA GLY A 170 7.40 5.96 22.69
C GLY A 170 8.22 6.62 21.58
N TYR A 171 7.73 6.65 20.32
CA TYR A 171 8.42 7.22 19.17
C TYR A 171 7.47 7.68 18.08
N VAL A 172 7.99 8.52 17.18
CA VAL A 172 7.32 8.94 15.94
C VAL A 172 8.03 8.32 14.75
N VAL A 173 7.27 7.88 13.74
CA VAL A 173 7.84 7.35 12.49
C VAL A 173 7.82 8.43 11.43
N PHE A 174 8.95 8.66 10.76
CA PHE A 174 9.02 9.40 9.52
C PHE A 174 9.24 8.44 8.34
N ALA A 175 8.38 8.54 7.31
CA ALA A 175 8.51 7.83 6.05
C ALA A 175 8.77 8.85 4.91
N PRO A 176 10.02 9.34 4.78
CA PRO A 176 10.34 10.46 3.89
C PRO A 176 10.50 10.03 2.43
N GLY A 177 10.52 8.73 2.15
CA GLY A 177 10.58 8.18 0.81
C GLY A 177 9.30 8.41 0.02
N ALA A 178 9.43 8.40 -1.31
CA ALA A 178 8.32 8.31 -2.24
C ALA A 178 8.81 7.67 -3.54
N GLU A 179 8.04 6.73 -4.06
CA GLU A 179 8.26 6.19 -5.40
C GLU A 179 7.92 7.26 -6.45
N TYR A 180 8.44 7.13 -7.66
CA TYR A 180 8.23 8.08 -8.76
C TYR A 180 8.89 9.47 -8.62
N GLY A 181 9.94 9.58 -7.80
CA GLY A 181 10.87 10.71 -7.87
C GLY A 181 10.68 11.81 -6.81
N PRO A 182 11.54 12.86 -6.91
CA PRO A 182 11.67 13.89 -5.87
C PRO A 182 10.44 14.81 -5.76
N ALA A 183 9.64 14.95 -6.83
CA ALA A 183 8.46 15.84 -6.85
C ALA A 183 7.35 15.44 -5.84
N LYS A 184 7.37 14.20 -5.36
CA LYS A 184 6.47 13.71 -4.30
C LYS A 184 7.05 13.86 -2.89
N ARG A 185 8.31 14.28 -2.75
CA ARG A 185 9.01 14.28 -1.47
C ARG A 185 8.96 15.64 -0.81
N TRP A 186 8.50 15.69 0.42
CA TRP A 186 8.75 16.84 1.29
C TRP A 186 10.26 16.96 1.52
N PRO A 187 10.87 18.16 1.35
CA PRO A 187 12.32 18.32 1.45
C PRO A 187 12.90 17.84 2.78
N THR A 188 14.06 17.20 2.75
CA THR A 188 14.78 16.63 3.89
C THR A 188 14.97 17.61 5.03
N ARG A 189 15.30 18.88 4.71
CA ARG A 189 15.46 19.96 5.68
C ARG A 189 14.21 20.21 6.55
N HIS A 190 13.03 19.93 6.03
CA HIS A 190 11.78 20.12 6.78
C HIS A 190 11.51 18.94 7.71
N PHE A 191 11.81 17.70 7.28
CA PHE A 191 11.78 16.55 8.17
C PHE A 191 12.80 16.72 9.31
N ALA A 192 14.02 17.18 9.00
CA ALA A 192 15.05 17.46 9.99
C ALA A 192 14.60 18.53 10.99
N ALA A 193 14.09 19.67 10.50
CA ALA A 193 13.56 20.73 11.35
C ALA A 193 12.40 20.26 12.23
N LEU A 194 11.52 19.41 11.71
CA LEU A 194 10.44 18.82 12.52
C LEU A 194 10.99 17.89 13.59
N ALA A 195 12.00 17.06 13.27
CA ALA A 195 12.62 16.15 14.23
C ALA A 195 13.20 16.89 15.44
N THR A 196 13.79 18.09 15.25
CA THR A 196 14.33 18.90 16.34
C THR A 196 13.28 19.52 17.27
N GLN A 197 12.01 19.50 16.86
CA GLN A 197 10.88 20.05 17.63
C GLN A 197 10.13 18.96 18.43
N LEU A 198 10.52 17.69 18.26
CA LEU A 198 9.84 16.57 18.91
C LEU A 198 10.65 16.10 20.15
N ASP A 199 9.94 15.92 21.26
CA ASP A 199 10.51 15.36 22.50
C ASP A 199 10.65 13.83 22.44
N LEU A 200 10.09 13.18 21.41
CA LEU A 200 10.14 11.73 21.22
C LEU A 200 11.19 11.36 20.17
N PRO A 201 11.82 10.19 20.31
CA PRO A 201 12.65 9.61 19.27
C PRO A 201 11.93 9.53 17.92
N VAL A 202 12.66 9.83 16.85
CA VAL A 202 12.17 9.73 15.46
C VAL A 202 12.81 8.52 14.80
N LEU A 203 12.00 7.61 14.27
CA LEU A 203 12.43 6.48 13.45
C LEU A 203 12.27 6.83 11.99
N LEU A 204 13.34 6.80 11.22
CA LEU A 204 13.29 6.95 9.76
C LEU A 204 13.12 5.58 9.12
N LEU A 205 11.99 5.34 8.47
CA LEU A 205 11.70 4.09 7.76
C LEU A 205 11.73 4.32 6.24
N GLY A 206 12.32 3.37 5.53
CA GLY A 206 12.42 3.39 4.08
C GLY A 206 13.16 2.16 3.55
N SER A 207 13.19 2.02 2.24
CA SER A 207 14.00 1.02 1.54
C SER A 207 15.49 1.38 1.59
N ALA A 208 16.35 0.44 1.21
CA ALA A 208 17.79 0.71 1.09
C ALA A 208 18.12 1.84 0.09
N LYS A 209 17.27 2.05 -0.93
CA LYS A 209 17.43 3.17 -1.88
C LYS A 209 17.18 4.53 -1.23
N GLU A 210 16.46 4.56 -0.13
CA GLU A 210 16.10 5.77 0.61
C GLU A 210 17.04 6.04 1.79
N ALA A 211 17.98 5.13 2.07
CA ALA A 211 18.95 5.30 3.16
C ALA A 211 19.73 6.62 3.07
N PRO A 212 20.26 7.07 1.90
CA PRO A 212 20.94 8.35 1.81
C PRO A 212 20.06 9.56 2.15
N LEU A 213 18.77 9.52 1.76
CA LEU A 213 17.78 10.55 2.11
C LEU A 213 17.57 10.61 3.64
N CYS A 214 17.48 9.45 4.27
CA CYS A 214 17.31 9.33 5.71
C CYS A 214 18.56 9.77 6.48
N GLU A 215 19.75 9.48 5.96
CA GLU A 215 21.02 9.98 6.51
C GLU A 215 21.10 11.52 6.48
N GLU A 216 20.68 12.13 5.38
CA GLU A 216 20.61 13.60 5.27
C GLU A 216 19.67 14.21 6.32
N ILE A 217 18.50 13.58 6.57
CA ILE A 217 17.57 14.04 7.60
C ILE A 217 18.18 13.91 8.99
N ALA A 218 18.81 12.78 9.30
CA ALA A 218 19.45 12.56 10.60
C ALA A 218 20.59 13.55 10.84
N ALA A 219 21.43 13.79 9.85
CA ALA A 219 22.53 14.77 9.91
C ALA A 219 22.01 16.22 10.07
N GLY A 220 20.87 16.53 9.46
CA GLY A 220 20.24 17.85 9.52
C GLY A 220 19.46 18.13 10.82
N ALA A 221 19.35 17.16 11.75
CA ALA A 221 18.60 17.26 13.00
C ALA A 221 19.49 17.18 14.25
N PRO A 222 20.45 18.10 14.45
CA PRO A 222 21.38 18.07 15.57
C PRO A 222 20.63 18.17 16.91
N GLY A 223 20.98 17.28 17.85
CA GLY A 223 20.35 17.23 19.17
C GLY A 223 19.03 16.47 19.26
N ALA A 224 18.41 16.12 18.13
CA ALA A 224 17.25 15.24 18.11
C ALA A 224 17.66 13.76 18.24
N SER A 225 16.83 12.96 18.88
CA SER A 225 17.00 11.50 18.90
C SER A 225 16.45 10.90 17.62
N VAL A 226 17.30 10.69 16.62
CA VAL A 226 16.92 10.14 15.30
C VAL A 226 17.58 8.79 15.09
N LEU A 227 16.77 7.75 14.85
CA LEU A 227 17.22 6.40 14.50
C LEU A 227 16.93 6.13 13.01
N ASN A 228 17.97 6.03 12.20
CA ASN A 228 17.82 5.67 10.80
C ASN A 228 17.76 4.15 10.63
N LEU A 229 16.59 3.63 10.27
CA LEU A 229 16.34 2.21 10.01
C LEU A 229 16.09 1.93 8.50
N ALA A 230 16.29 2.91 7.63
CA ALA A 230 16.09 2.73 6.19
C ALA A 230 17.05 1.66 5.63
N GLY A 231 16.48 0.65 4.98
CA GLY A 231 17.21 -0.51 4.46
C GLY A 231 17.68 -1.51 5.52
N GLN A 232 17.40 -1.28 6.81
CA GLN A 232 17.81 -2.15 7.91
C GLN A 232 16.66 -2.98 8.49
N THR A 233 15.43 -2.69 8.07
CA THR A 233 14.22 -3.41 8.49
C THR A 233 13.55 -4.07 7.28
N SER A 234 12.96 -5.25 7.51
CA SER A 234 12.03 -5.84 6.54
C SER A 234 10.72 -5.05 6.51
N LEU A 235 9.90 -5.26 5.46
CA LEU A 235 8.56 -4.67 5.46
C LEU A 235 7.71 -5.19 6.64
N ALA A 236 7.89 -6.43 7.08
CA ALA A 236 7.21 -6.99 8.24
C ALA A 236 7.56 -6.23 9.52
N ASP A 237 8.84 -5.90 9.73
CA ASP A 237 9.29 -5.09 10.87
C ASP A 237 8.74 -3.67 10.79
N ALA A 238 8.77 -3.06 9.61
CA ALA A 238 8.20 -1.73 9.39
C ALA A 238 6.69 -1.68 9.71
N LEU A 239 5.93 -2.72 9.31
CA LEU A 239 4.51 -2.85 9.69
C LEU A 239 4.36 -2.92 11.23
N GLY A 240 5.17 -3.73 11.90
CA GLY A 240 5.15 -3.86 13.35
C GLY A 240 5.47 -2.54 14.08
N LEU A 241 6.50 -1.82 13.63
CA LEU A 241 6.88 -0.51 14.14
C LEU A 241 5.80 0.54 13.94
N ILE A 242 5.22 0.61 12.73
CA ILE A 242 4.14 1.56 12.42
C ILE A 242 2.90 1.27 13.26
N ALA A 243 2.51 0.00 13.42
CA ALA A 243 1.28 -0.40 14.11
C ALA A 243 1.18 0.13 15.56
N VAL A 244 2.31 0.40 16.21
CA VAL A 244 2.38 0.88 17.60
C VAL A 244 3.14 2.19 17.77
N ALA A 245 3.35 2.93 16.68
CA ALA A 245 3.93 4.27 16.72
C ALA A 245 2.98 5.28 17.38
N ARG A 246 3.53 6.32 17.98
CA ARG A 246 2.75 7.47 18.50
C ARG A 246 2.07 8.23 17.38
N ALA A 247 2.80 8.46 16.30
CA ALA A 247 2.33 9.11 15.08
C ALA A 247 3.23 8.76 13.89
N VAL A 248 2.76 9.03 12.68
CA VAL A 248 3.51 8.89 11.44
C VAL A 248 3.50 10.20 10.68
N VAL A 249 4.66 10.62 10.17
CA VAL A 249 4.78 11.72 9.20
C VAL A 249 5.33 11.16 7.89
N SER A 250 4.63 11.37 6.81
CA SER A 250 4.98 10.75 5.54
C SER A 250 4.67 11.62 4.33
N ASN A 251 5.28 11.29 3.22
CA ASN A 251 4.79 11.71 1.91
C ASN A 251 3.63 10.78 1.45
N ASP A 252 3.03 11.08 0.29
CA ASP A 252 2.17 10.13 -0.44
C ASP A 252 2.98 8.89 -0.82
N SER A 253 2.93 7.87 0.02
CA SER A 253 3.76 6.66 -0.07
C SER A 253 3.03 5.41 0.44
N GLY A 254 3.61 4.24 0.19
CA GLY A 254 3.05 2.98 0.68
C GLY A 254 2.91 2.91 2.20
N LEU A 255 3.87 3.46 2.96
CA LEU A 255 3.85 3.46 4.42
C LEU A 255 2.79 4.41 5.01
N MET A 256 2.40 5.47 4.28
CA MET A 256 1.25 6.30 4.61
C MET A 256 -0.04 5.45 4.70
N HIS A 257 -0.27 4.61 3.69
CA HIS A 257 -1.45 3.73 3.68
C HIS A 257 -1.38 2.65 4.76
N VAL A 258 -0.17 2.15 5.07
CA VAL A 258 0.04 1.23 6.20
C VAL A 258 -0.37 1.89 7.52
N ALA A 259 0.08 3.12 7.78
CA ALA A 259 -0.31 3.89 8.96
C ALA A 259 -1.83 4.12 9.01
N ALA A 260 -2.44 4.42 7.87
CA ALA A 260 -3.89 4.55 7.77
C ALA A 260 -4.61 3.25 8.11
N GLY A 261 -4.16 2.12 7.57
CA GLY A 261 -4.74 0.80 7.81
C GLY A 261 -4.66 0.35 9.27
N PHE A 262 -3.60 0.73 9.99
CA PHE A 262 -3.51 0.49 11.45
C PHE A 262 -4.23 1.56 12.29
N GLY A 263 -4.81 2.58 11.66
CA GLY A 263 -5.49 3.66 12.38
C GLY A 263 -4.54 4.53 13.21
N VAL A 264 -3.25 4.59 12.90
CA VAL A 264 -2.26 5.42 13.62
C VAL A 264 -2.46 6.90 13.26
N PRO A 265 -2.37 7.84 14.23
CA PRO A 265 -2.35 9.26 13.92
C PRO A 265 -1.27 9.59 12.90
N GLN A 266 -1.59 10.37 11.86
CA GLN A 266 -0.60 10.67 10.85
C GLN A 266 -0.78 12.04 10.20
N VAL A 267 0.32 12.59 9.73
CA VAL A 267 0.37 13.73 8.81
C VAL A 267 0.93 13.24 7.48
N ALA A 268 0.18 13.46 6.41
CA ALA A 268 0.57 13.07 5.06
C ALA A 268 0.77 14.33 4.19
N VAL A 269 1.97 14.49 3.67
CA VAL A 269 2.34 15.62 2.80
C VAL A 269 2.21 15.21 1.35
N PHE A 270 1.36 15.92 0.61
CA PHE A 270 1.14 15.71 -0.82
C PHE A 270 1.79 16.82 -1.64
N GLY A 271 2.54 16.44 -2.64
CA GLY A 271 3.14 17.33 -3.63
C GLY A 271 2.42 17.24 -4.98
N SER A 272 3.04 16.54 -5.93
CA SER A 272 2.55 16.37 -7.31
C SER A 272 1.39 15.41 -7.49
N SER A 273 1.05 14.62 -6.47
CA SER A 273 -0.07 13.65 -6.49
C SER A 273 -1.35 14.21 -5.87
N SER A 274 -2.43 13.43 -5.94
CA SER A 274 -3.76 13.86 -5.45
C SER A 274 -4.23 13.05 -4.25
N PRO A 275 -4.50 13.70 -3.12
CA PRO A 275 -5.12 13.04 -1.98
C PRO A 275 -6.58 12.62 -2.23
N GLU A 276 -7.21 13.08 -3.30
CA GLU A 276 -8.55 12.65 -3.69
C GLU A 276 -8.54 11.22 -4.26
N HIS A 277 -7.44 10.83 -4.91
CA HIS A 277 -7.30 9.50 -5.53
C HIS A 277 -6.72 8.46 -4.56
N THR A 278 -5.73 8.85 -3.78
CA THR A 278 -5.03 7.98 -2.83
C THR A 278 -5.00 8.59 -1.42
N PRO A 279 -6.17 8.89 -0.81
CA PRO A 279 -6.20 9.48 0.53
C PRO A 279 -5.68 8.49 1.59
N PRO A 280 -5.06 8.99 2.67
CA PRO A 280 -4.84 8.18 3.87
C PRO A 280 -6.16 8.00 4.62
N LEU A 281 -6.87 6.90 4.34
CA LEU A 281 -8.22 6.62 4.83
C LEU A 281 -8.24 6.27 6.33
N ASN A 282 -8.07 7.30 7.16
CA ASN A 282 -8.01 7.22 8.62
C ASN A 282 -8.56 8.52 9.23
N ASP A 283 -9.43 8.43 10.25
CA ASP A 283 -10.02 9.59 10.93
C ASP A 283 -8.98 10.46 11.65
N ARG A 284 -7.82 9.90 11.97
CA ARG A 284 -6.71 10.59 12.63
C ARG A 284 -5.62 11.03 11.65
N ALA A 285 -5.91 11.04 10.34
CA ALA A 285 -5.00 11.52 9.32
C ALA A 285 -5.25 12.99 9.01
N GLN A 286 -4.18 13.77 9.00
CA GLN A 286 -4.17 15.13 8.48
C GLN A 286 -3.42 15.16 7.16
N VAL A 287 -4.07 15.66 6.12
CA VAL A 287 -3.47 15.85 4.80
C VAL A 287 -3.02 17.28 4.64
N LEU A 288 -1.74 17.46 4.30
CA LEU A 288 -1.18 18.75 3.92
C LEU A 288 -0.96 18.77 2.40
N TRP A 289 -1.70 19.62 1.70
CA TRP A 289 -1.63 19.77 0.26
C TRP A 289 -1.73 21.26 -0.10
N LEU A 290 -0.62 21.84 -0.56
CA LEU A 290 -0.50 23.28 -0.80
C LEU A 290 -1.53 23.82 -1.82
N LYS A 291 -2.01 22.95 -2.73
CA LYS A 291 -3.09 23.34 -3.66
C LYS A 291 -4.35 23.83 -2.92
N ASN A 292 -4.65 23.24 -1.77
CA ASN A 292 -5.83 23.57 -0.98
C ASN A 292 -5.53 24.55 0.16
N ASP A 293 -4.31 25.05 0.28
CA ASP A 293 -3.91 26.01 1.28
C ASP A 293 -4.17 27.45 0.78
N PRO A 294 -5.16 28.18 1.34
CA PRO A 294 -5.47 29.54 0.90
C PRO A 294 -4.35 30.55 1.20
N ALA A 295 -3.44 30.23 2.12
CA ALA A 295 -2.30 31.07 2.46
C ALA A 295 -1.14 30.93 1.45
N TYR A 296 -1.14 29.87 0.61
CA TYR A 296 -0.12 29.65 -0.39
C TYR A 296 -0.39 30.45 -1.67
N GLN A 297 0.51 31.39 -1.99
CA GLN A 297 0.38 32.27 -3.16
C GLN A 297 1.67 32.25 -4.01
N PRO A 298 1.57 32.19 -5.36
CA PRO A 298 0.33 32.02 -6.15
C PRO A 298 -0.27 30.60 -5.99
N PRO A 299 -1.57 30.41 -6.29
CA PRO A 299 -2.19 29.08 -6.25
C PRO A 299 -1.49 28.08 -7.16
N LEU A 300 -1.42 26.81 -6.72
CA LEU A 300 -0.82 25.72 -7.51
C LEU A 300 -1.82 25.13 -8.50
N ASP A 301 -2.05 25.82 -9.63
CA ASP A 301 -2.99 25.37 -10.65
C ASP A 301 -2.54 24.08 -11.35
N CYS A 302 -1.21 23.79 -11.35
CA CYS A 302 -0.64 22.58 -11.94
C CYS A 302 -0.81 21.31 -11.09
N ALA A 303 -1.19 21.42 -9.82
CA ALA A 303 -1.36 20.24 -8.97
C ALA A 303 -2.77 19.65 -9.10
N PRO A 304 -2.94 18.32 -9.20
CA PRO A 304 -1.86 17.32 -9.30
C PRO A 304 -1.29 17.24 -10.72
N CYS A 305 0.03 17.27 -10.87
CA CYS A 305 0.67 17.11 -12.18
C CYS A 305 1.04 15.64 -12.48
N PHE A 306 1.23 14.82 -11.45
CA PHE A 306 1.66 13.41 -11.54
C PHE A 306 3.01 13.20 -12.27
N GLU A 307 3.85 14.22 -12.39
CA GLU A 307 5.16 14.21 -13.04
C GLU A 307 6.30 14.37 -12.02
#